data_043a07e33826edae12576b93fbba889c
#
_entry.id   043a07e33826edae12576b93fbba889c
#
_cell.length_a   1.000
_cell.length_b   1.000
_cell.length_c   1.000
_cell.angle_alpha   90.00
_cell.angle_beta   90.00
_cell.angle_gamma   90.00
#
_symmetry.space_group_name_H-M   'P 1'
#
loop_
_entity.id
_entity.type
_entity.pdbx_description
1 polymer ?
#
loop_
_entity_poly.entity_id
_entity_poly.type
_entity_poly.pdbx_seq_one_letter_code
_entity_poly.pdbx_strand_id
1 'polypeptide(L)'
;MERSLRVGRLATFAYFVLNGFLMGMWIVHIPGIEHRVGIGHAVLGWLLLLLGAGAFAGMQIVGPLTDRFGTRTVVPLSAALCSAAVVLPGWATSGWTLGAALLVLGLGNGCLDVSMNAHAVQVERGYQRPVMSAFHAAFSIGGVLAALVGARMLSWGWSAAATLGAVALLGVAVAAVAAPALLPLQGAHTAGAPEDPDAPVAAVGKARHGTPRRIWGLATLALMIMLCEGVANDWSTLHLRHALGAPPATAALAYGAFSTAMTIGRLLADRVAARFGSVAVLRYGASAAALGLTAASLSSSIPMALTGWTLFGAGLSGCVPQLFSAAGHADPAAAGANVSRVAGLGYLGMLAGPTVIGPLTEVMPLHLTFFLPVAFCIVAAATAGILRWKAVEGSGVLRGPLLERPGMERPGMGRPGMGRMSERDVDAG
;
A
#
# COMPACT_ATOMS: atom_id res chain seq x y z
N MET A 1 -15.27 -17.77 11.41
CA MET A 1 -14.87 -16.87 10.32
C MET A 1 -14.42 -15.48 10.81
N GLU A 2 -15.22 -14.74 11.56
CA GLU A 2 -14.82 -13.41 12.07
C GLU A 2 -13.55 -13.38 12.93
N ARG A 3 -13.37 -14.37 13.83
CA ARG A 3 -12.19 -14.44 14.73
C ARG A 3 -10.88 -14.64 13.94
N SER A 4 -10.88 -15.52 12.94
CA SER A 4 -9.69 -15.76 12.09
C SER A 4 -9.35 -14.55 11.26
N LEU A 5 -10.34 -13.82 10.75
CA LEU A 5 -10.15 -12.61 9.97
C LEU A 5 -9.57 -11.45 10.82
N ARG A 6 -10.04 -11.29 12.07
CA ARG A 6 -9.48 -10.28 13.01
C ARG A 6 -8.02 -10.60 13.36
N VAL A 7 -7.72 -11.86 13.61
CA VAL A 7 -6.37 -12.33 13.93
C VAL A 7 -5.44 -12.16 12.72
N GLY A 8 -5.92 -12.52 11.52
CA GLY A 8 -5.17 -12.29 10.27
C GLY A 8 -4.88 -10.80 10.02
N ARG A 9 -5.83 -9.91 10.30
CA ARG A 9 -5.62 -8.46 10.21
C ARG A 9 -4.55 -7.97 11.19
N LEU A 10 -4.56 -8.45 12.45
CA LEU A 10 -3.55 -8.07 13.43
C LEU A 10 -2.16 -8.55 13.02
N ALA A 11 -2.05 -9.78 12.49
CA ALA A 11 -0.80 -10.28 11.93
C ALA A 11 -0.30 -9.40 10.77
N THR A 12 -1.20 -9.00 9.87
CA THR A 12 -0.85 -8.09 8.76
C THR A 12 -0.30 -6.76 9.30
N PHE A 13 -0.95 -6.14 10.29
CA PHE A 13 -0.42 -4.94 10.94
C PHE A 13 0.97 -5.17 11.52
N ALA A 14 1.22 -6.32 12.17
CA ALA A 14 2.53 -6.63 12.72
C ALA A 14 3.62 -6.69 11.63
N TYR A 15 3.34 -7.28 10.45
CA TYR A 15 4.30 -7.30 9.34
C TYR A 15 4.55 -5.91 8.75
N PHE A 16 3.53 -5.04 8.64
CA PHE A 16 3.73 -3.67 8.17
C PHE A 16 4.52 -2.84 9.16
N VAL A 17 4.23 -2.94 10.47
CA VAL A 17 5.04 -2.28 11.53
C VAL A 17 6.48 -2.81 11.49
N LEU A 18 6.66 -4.14 11.38
CA LEU A 18 7.98 -4.75 11.30
C LEU A 18 8.78 -4.22 10.12
N ASN A 19 8.19 -4.17 8.92
CA ASN A 19 8.88 -3.69 7.74
C ASN A 19 9.32 -2.22 7.88
N GLY A 20 8.41 -1.36 8.35
CA GLY A 20 8.73 0.04 8.64
C GLY A 20 9.81 0.19 9.71
N PHE A 21 9.79 -0.67 10.74
CA PHE A 21 10.79 -0.70 11.79
C PHE A 21 12.17 -1.13 11.28
N LEU A 22 12.25 -2.20 10.49
CA LEU A 22 13.51 -2.69 9.92
C LEU A 22 14.17 -1.63 9.04
N MET A 23 13.40 -1.03 8.14
CA MET A 23 13.91 0.01 7.23
C MET A 23 14.27 1.30 7.98
N GLY A 24 13.46 1.69 8.97
CA GLY A 24 13.78 2.83 9.83
C GLY A 24 15.05 2.61 10.65
N MET A 25 15.28 1.41 11.16
CA MET A 25 16.52 1.08 11.90
C MET A 25 17.77 1.16 11.01
N TRP A 26 17.68 0.72 9.75
CA TRP A 26 18.72 0.95 8.76
C TRP A 26 19.00 2.45 8.60
N ILE A 27 17.95 3.26 8.36
CA ILE A 27 18.08 4.71 8.14
C ILE A 27 18.75 5.42 9.33
N VAL A 28 18.38 5.09 10.55
CA VAL A 28 18.96 5.68 11.77
C VAL A 28 20.47 5.41 11.87
N HIS A 29 20.95 4.28 11.36
CA HIS A 29 22.34 3.89 11.48
C HIS A 29 23.20 4.28 10.26
N ILE A 30 22.61 4.83 9.19
CA ILE A 30 23.36 5.27 7.99
C ILE A 30 24.56 6.13 8.33
N PRO A 31 24.46 7.23 9.13
CA PRO A 31 25.61 8.11 9.35
C PRO A 31 26.78 7.40 10.07
N GLY A 32 26.47 6.54 11.04
CA GLY A 32 27.48 5.78 11.77
C GLY A 32 28.17 4.72 10.90
N ILE A 33 27.42 4.09 10.00
CA ILE A 33 27.97 3.09 9.06
C ILE A 33 28.82 3.79 7.98
N GLU A 34 28.33 4.89 7.41
CA GLU A 34 29.04 5.71 6.43
C GLU A 34 30.42 6.14 6.96
N HIS A 35 30.44 6.69 8.17
CA HIS A 35 31.69 7.10 8.84
C HIS A 35 32.63 5.90 9.07
N ARG A 36 32.13 4.78 9.56
CA ARG A 36 32.91 3.57 9.82
C ARG A 36 33.52 2.97 8.56
N VAL A 37 32.75 2.94 7.46
CA VAL A 37 33.19 2.40 6.16
C VAL A 37 34.12 3.36 5.44
N GLY A 38 34.16 4.66 5.83
CA GLY A 38 35.02 5.68 5.25
C GLY A 38 34.64 6.10 3.84
N ILE A 39 33.31 6.13 3.52
CA ILE A 39 32.79 6.55 2.23
C ILE A 39 32.17 7.95 2.32
N GLY A 40 32.21 8.69 1.22
CA GLY A 40 31.53 9.98 1.13
C GLY A 40 30.06 9.84 0.71
N HIS A 41 29.30 10.91 0.92
CA HIS A 41 27.86 10.97 0.58
C HIS A 41 27.55 10.61 -0.89
N ALA A 42 28.41 10.98 -1.82
CA ALA A 42 28.24 10.63 -3.24
C ALA A 42 28.30 9.12 -3.47
N VAL A 43 29.26 8.43 -2.82
CA VAL A 43 29.37 6.97 -2.91
C VAL A 43 28.17 6.31 -2.23
N LEU A 44 27.76 6.80 -1.06
CA LEU A 44 26.54 6.30 -0.38
C LEU A 44 25.31 6.41 -1.29
N GLY A 45 25.16 7.53 -2.02
CA GLY A 45 24.05 7.68 -2.99
C GLY A 45 24.01 6.56 -4.03
N TRP A 46 25.15 6.19 -4.61
CA TRP A 46 25.24 5.05 -5.54
C TRP A 46 24.92 3.71 -4.87
N LEU A 47 25.34 3.52 -3.61
CA LEU A 47 25.04 2.30 -2.87
C LEU A 47 23.55 2.19 -2.52
N LEU A 48 22.87 3.30 -2.28
CA LEU A 48 21.41 3.30 -2.08
C LEU A 48 20.64 2.91 -3.34
N LEU A 49 21.19 3.13 -4.54
CA LEU A 49 20.62 2.59 -5.77
C LEU A 49 20.69 1.05 -5.80
N LEU A 50 21.72 0.43 -5.22
CA LEU A 50 21.78 -1.03 -5.08
C LEU A 50 20.69 -1.56 -4.16
N LEU A 51 20.38 -0.86 -3.07
CA LEU A 51 19.21 -1.20 -2.22
C LEU A 51 17.90 -1.15 -3.03
N GLY A 52 17.72 -0.10 -3.83
CA GLY A 52 16.57 0.02 -4.72
C GLY A 52 16.51 -1.08 -5.78
N ALA A 53 17.65 -1.42 -6.42
CA ALA A 53 17.75 -2.49 -7.39
C ALA A 53 17.45 -3.85 -6.77
N GLY A 54 17.96 -4.11 -5.57
CA GLY A 54 17.62 -5.31 -4.80
C GLY A 54 16.14 -5.39 -4.50
N ALA A 55 15.52 -4.29 -4.05
CA ALA A 55 14.09 -4.24 -3.77
C ALA A 55 13.26 -4.54 -5.03
N PHE A 56 13.60 -3.91 -6.15
CA PHE A 56 12.93 -4.17 -7.42
C PHE A 56 13.04 -5.64 -7.83
N ALA A 57 14.24 -6.25 -7.74
CA ALA A 57 14.45 -7.66 -8.04
C ALA A 57 13.61 -8.56 -7.11
N GLY A 58 13.62 -8.29 -5.80
CA GLY A 58 12.82 -9.00 -4.81
C GLY A 58 11.33 -8.94 -5.12
N MET A 59 10.82 -7.78 -5.50
CA MET A 59 9.42 -7.59 -5.90
C MET A 59 9.03 -8.44 -7.11
N GLN A 60 9.91 -8.52 -8.14
CA GLN A 60 9.63 -9.32 -9.34
C GLN A 60 9.63 -10.83 -9.05
N ILE A 61 10.50 -11.28 -8.16
CA ILE A 61 10.64 -12.70 -7.80
C ILE A 61 9.48 -13.15 -6.92
N VAL A 62 9.12 -12.35 -5.91
CA VAL A 62 8.18 -12.79 -4.87
C VAL A 62 6.73 -12.83 -5.32
N GLY A 63 6.34 -12.00 -6.30
CA GLY A 63 4.96 -11.98 -6.79
C GLY A 63 4.47 -13.35 -7.24
N PRO A 64 5.12 -14.00 -8.24
CA PRO A 64 4.78 -15.34 -8.67
C PRO A 64 4.92 -16.41 -7.57
N LEU A 65 5.90 -16.26 -6.66
CA LEU A 65 6.05 -17.17 -5.52
C LEU A 65 4.86 -17.07 -4.56
N THR A 66 4.36 -15.86 -4.33
CA THR A 66 3.19 -15.60 -3.50
C THR A 66 1.93 -16.24 -4.09
N ASP A 67 1.76 -16.16 -5.41
CA ASP A 67 0.63 -16.80 -6.09
C ASP A 67 0.74 -18.34 -6.05
N ARG A 68 1.97 -18.88 -6.10
CA ARG A 68 2.20 -20.34 -6.10
C ARG A 68 2.13 -20.97 -4.71
N PHE A 69 2.78 -20.36 -3.70
CA PHE A 69 2.96 -20.93 -2.37
C PHE A 69 2.05 -20.30 -1.31
N GLY A 70 1.35 -19.25 -1.67
CA GLY A 70 0.45 -18.49 -0.80
C GLY A 70 1.15 -17.53 0.14
N THR A 71 0.41 -16.50 0.51
CA THR A 71 0.90 -15.44 1.39
C THR A 71 1.27 -15.96 2.78
N ARG A 72 0.57 -16.97 3.29
CA ARG A 72 0.84 -17.57 4.62
C ARG A 72 2.25 -18.14 4.73
N THR A 73 2.84 -18.61 3.65
CA THR A 73 4.20 -19.15 3.60
C THR A 73 5.20 -18.06 3.22
N VAL A 74 4.88 -17.26 2.19
CA VAL A 74 5.84 -16.33 1.60
C VAL A 74 6.08 -15.12 2.49
N VAL A 75 5.06 -14.57 3.16
CA VAL A 75 5.22 -13.40 4.04
C VAL A 75 6.21 -13.63 5.18
N PRO A 76 6.08 -14.72 6.00
CA PRO A 76 7.03 -14.97 7.08
C PRO A 76 8.46 -15.23 6.57
N LEU A 77 8.61 -15.93 5.46
CA LEU A 77 9.93 -16.19 4.88
C LEU A 77 10.58 -14.90 4.38
N SER A 78 9.81 -14.04 3.73
CA SER A 78 10.29 -12.72 3.28
C SER A 78 10.66 -11.81 4.46
N ALA A 79 9.86 -11.85 5.53
CA ALA A 79 10.14 -11.09 6.76
C ALA A 79 11.40 -11.60 7.46
N ALA A 80 11.59 -12.91 7.54
CA ALA A 80 12.80 -13.52 8.08
C ALA A 80 14.04 -13.16 7.23
N LEU A 81 13.91 -13.21 5.90
CA LEU A 81 14.97 -12.80 4.98
C LEU A 81 15.34 -11.32 5.18
N CYS A 82 14.37 -10.42 5.20
CA CYS A 82 14.59 -8.99 5.40
C CYS A 82 15.21 -8.72 6.78
N SER A 83 14.71 -9.40 7.82
CA SER A 83 15.25 -9.29 9.19
C SER A 83 16.69 -9.79 9.28
N ALA A 84 17.03 -10.89 8.63
CA ALA A 84 18.40 -11.37 8.57
C ALA A 84 19.31 -10.43 7.78
N ALA A 85 18.80 -9.89 6.67
CA ALA A 85 19.56 -9.00 5.80
C ALA A 85 19.90 -7.65 6.45
N VAL A 86 19.05 -7.13 7.37
CA VAL A 86 19.28 -5.82 8.01
C VAL A 86 20.56 -5.77 8.85
N VAL A 87 21.09 -6.92 9.27
CA VAL A 87 22.35 -7.01 10.03
C VAL A 87 23.56 -6.69 9.14
N LEU A 88 23.51 -7.08 7.87
CA LEU A 88 24.66 -7.04 6.96
C LEU A 88 25.31 -5.65 6.83
N PRO A 89 24.58 -4.55 6.67
CA PRO A 89 25.16 -3.21 6.69
C PRO A 89 25.89 -2.89 8.00
N GLY A 90 25.43 -3.46 9.13
CA GLY A 90 26.09 -3.32 10.43
C GLY A 90 27.48 -3.96 10.49
N TRP A 91 27.77 -4.94 9.67
CA TRP A 91 29.07 -5.64 9.59
C TRP A 91 29.94 -5.17 8.41
N ALA A 92 29.41 -4.33 7.54
CA ALA A 92 30.18 -3.84 6.40
C ALA A 92 31.43 -3.07 6.83
N THR A 93 32.58 -3.37 6.20
CA THR A 93 33.89 -2.76 6.48
C THR A 93 34.42 -1.99 5.27
N SER A 94 33.78 -2.05 4.12
CA SER A 94 34.16 -1.36 2.89
C SER A 94 32.91 -0.98 2.08
N GLY A 95 33.07 -0.06 1.11
CA GLY A 95 31.98 0.30 0.20
C GLY A 95 31.42 -0.89 -0.57
N TRP A 96 32.27 -1.84 -0.97
CA TRP A 96 31.83 -3.05 -1.69
C TRP A 96 31.00 -3.97 -0.82
N THR A 97 31.42 -4.22 0.43
CA THR A 97 30.66 -5.05 1.36
C THR A 97 29.36 -4.37 1.77
N LEU A 98 29.35 -3.04 1.89
CA LEU A 98 28.12 -2.28 2.14
C LEU A 98 27.17 -2.35 0.93
N GLY A 99 27.69 -2.21 -0.29
CA GLY A 99 26.90 -2.33 -1.51
C GLY A 99 26.21 -3.69 -1.65
N ALA A 100 26.97 -4.78 -1.42
CA ALA A 100 26.43 -6.13 -1.40
C ALA A 100 25.36 -6.31 -0.31
N ALA A 101 25.63 -5.78 0.90
CA ALA A 101 24.68 -5.80 2.02
C ALA A 101 23.39 -5.07 1.69
N LEU A 102 23.46 -3.90 1.05
CA LEU A 102 22.30 -3.11 0.67
C LEU A 102 21.48 -3.78 -0.44
N LEU A 103 22.16 -4.41 -1.41
CA LEU A 103 21.46 -5.20 -2.45
C LEU A 103 20.64 -6.33 -1.83
N VAL A 104 21.22 -7.08 -0.87
CA VAL A 104 20.54 -8.19 -0.18
C VAL A 104 19.42 -7.67 0.73
N LEU A 105 19.64 -6.58 1.46
CA LEU A 105 18.62 -5.93 2.28
C LEU A 105 17.45 -5.45 1.40
N GLY A 106 17.76 -4.82 0.28
CA GLY A 106 16.76 -4.40 -0.69
C GLY A 106 15.94 -5.57 -1.19
N LEU A 107 16.58 -6.67 -1.60
CA LEU A 107 15.89 -7.89 -2.06
C LEU A 107 14.93 -8.43 -0.99
N GLY A 108 15.36 -8.54 0.26
CA GLY A 108 14.50 -8.96 1.37
C GLY A 108 13.33 -8.01 1.60
N ASN A 109 13.59 -6.68 1.56
CA ASN A 109 12.56 -5.66 1.70
C ASN A 109 11.52 -5.74 0.57
N GLY A 110 11.95 -5.86 -0.69
CA GLY A 110 11.04 -5.98 -1.84
C GLY A 110 10.18 -7.24 -1.78
N CYS A 111 10.77 -8.37 -1.34
CA CYS A 111 10.02 -9.61 -1.11
C CYS A 111 8.96 -9.42 -0.02
N LEU A 112 9.30 -8.79 1.09
CA LEU A 112 8.36 -8.57 2.19
C LEU A 112 7.27 -7.60 1.78
N ASP A 113 7.61 -6.49 1.13
CA ASP A 113 6.67 -5.46 0.73
C ASP A 113 5.56 -6.02 -0.18
N VAL A 114 5.92 -6.70 -1.27
CA VAL A 114 4.93 -7.28 -2.19
C VAL A 114 4.10 -8.37 -1.52
N SER A 115 4.73 -9.28 -0.79
CA SER A 115 4.01 -10.41 -0.19
C SER A 115 3.04 -9.96 0.92
N MET A 116 3.44 -9.01 1.78
CA MET A 116 2.54 -8.49 2.82
C MET A 116 1.40 -7.65 2.24
N ASN A 117 1.64 -6.89 1.15
CA ASN A 117 0.60 -6.17 0.44
C ASN A 117 -0.40 -7.13 -0.24
N ALA A 118 0.07 -8.22 -0.86
CA ALA A 118 -0.80 -9.26 -1.38
C ALA A 118 -1.66 -9.91 -0.28
N HIS A 119 -1.10 -10.14 0.92
CA HIS A 119 -1.87 -10.61 2.07
C HIS A 119 -2.87 -9.58 2.58
N ALA A 120 -2.48 -8.29 2.62
CA ALA A 120 -3.37 -7.19 2.99
C ALA A 120 -4.61 -7.11 2.07
N VAL A 121 -4.45 -7.37 0.76
CA VAL A 121 -5.57 -7.50 -0.18
C VAL A 121 -6.50 -8.66 0.19
N GLN A 122 -5.97 -9.81 0.61
CA GLN A 122 -6.80 -10.94 1.06
C GLN A 122 -7.62 -10.57 2.31
N VAL A 123 -7.00 -9.88 3.27
CA VAL A 123 -7.68 -9.36 4.47
C VAL A 123 -8.76 -8.36 4.07
N GLU A 124 -8.45 -7.41 3.17
CA GLU A 124 -9.39 -6.40 2.68
C GLU A 124 -10.61 -7.03 2.03
N ARG A 125 -10.42 -8.05 1.20
CA ARG A 125 -11.52 -8.84 0.62
C ARG A 125 -12.41 -9.47 1.69
N GLY A 126 -11.81 -10.03 2.74
CA GLY A 126 -12.56 -10.63 3.85
C GLY A 126 -13.38 -9.62 4.64
N TYR A 127 -12.90 -8.38 4.77
CA TYR A 127 -13.62 -7.30 5.45
C TYR A 127 -14.66 -6.60 4.58
N GLN A 128 -14.59 -6.74 3.26
CA GLN A 128 -15.46 -6.06 2.28
C GLN A 128 -15.51 -4.54 2.46
N ARG A 129 -14.43 -3.97 2.99
CA ARG A 129 -14.26 -2.53 3.19
C ARG A 129 -12.78 -2.16 3.06
N PRO A 130 -12.48 -0.93 2.62
CA PRO A 130 -11.10 -0.45 2.53
C PRO A 130 -10.38 -0.53 3.88
N VAL A 131 -9.20 -1.14 3.92
CA VAL A 131 -8.31 -1.23 5.09
C VAL A 131 -6.83 -1.10 4.70
N MET A 132 -6.54 -0.95 3.40
CA MET A 132 -5.17 -0.92 2.88
C MET A 132 -4.38 0.27 3.41
N SER A 133 -4.98 1.46 3.47
CA SER A 133 -4.30 2.66 3.95
C SER A 133 -3.91 2.58 5.42
N ALA A 134 -4.71 1.87 6.25
CA ALA A 134 -4.36 1.64 7.65
C ALA A 134 -3.11 0.77 7.79
N PHE A 135 -2.89 -0.22 6.90
CA PHE A 135 -1.66 -1.01 6.89
C PHE A 135 -0.45 -0.14 6.54
N HIS A 136 -0.56 0.73 5.54
CA HIS A 136 0.52 1.66 5.19
C HIS A 136 0.79 2.69 6.31
N ALA A 137 -0.23 3.11 7.07
CA ALA A 137 -0.04 3.92 8.26
C ALA A 137 0.74 3.15 9.35
N ALA A 138 0.47 1.85 9.52
CA ALA A 138 1.23 0.99 10.44
C ALA A 138 2.71 0.88 10.05
N PHE A 139 3.03 0.83 8.76
CA PHE A 139 4.40 0.93 8.27
C PHE A 139 5.06 2.25 8.75
N SER A 140 4.38 3.39 8.60
CA SER A 140 4.89 4.68 9.06
C SER A 140 5.10 4.70 10.58
N ILE A 141 4.21 4.08 11.36
CA ILE A 141 4.38 3.91 12.81
C ILE A 141 5.63 3.08 13.12
N GLY A 142 5.89 2.02 12.36
CA GLY A 142 7.12 1.22 12.46
C GLY A 142 8.38 2.08 12.29
N GLY A 143 8.40 2.97 11.30
CA GLY A 143 9.49 3.92 11.09
C GLY A 143 9.71 4.89 12.25
N VAL A 144 8.62 5.41 12.83
CA VAL A 144 8.68 6.27 14.03
C VAL A 144 9.24 5.50 15.23
N LEU A 145 8.78 4.28 15.45
CA LEU A 145 9.31 3.42 16.52
C LEU A 145 10.81 3.15 16.32
N ALA A 146 11.24 2.92 15.07
CA ALA A 146 12.66 2.74 14.75
C ALA A 146 13.48 3.98 15.10
N ALA A 147 12.99 5.18 14.79
CA ALA A 147 13.68 6.42 15.13
C ALA A 147 13.86 6.58 16.65
N LEU A 148 12.81 6.31 17.43
CA LEU A 148 12.83 6.40 18.90
C LEU A 148 13.75 5.35 19.52
N VAL A 149 13.60 4.08 19.12
CA VAL A 149 14.40 2.96 19.63
C VAL A 149 15.86 3.12 19.21
N GLY A 150 16.10 3.45 17.93
CA GLY A 150 17.44 3.63 17.41
C GLY A 150 18.18 4.80 18.08
N ALA A 151 17.51 5.94 18.26
CA ALA A 151 18.09 7.07 19.02
C ALA A 151 18.44 6.67 20.45
N ARG A 152 17.59 5.88 21.10
CA ARG A 152 17.87 5.38 22.45
C ARG A 152 19.03 4.42 22.51
N MET A 153 19.13 3.47 21.58
CA MET A 153 20.25 2.54 21.50
C MET A 153 21.58 3.27 21.22
N LEU A 154 21.57 4.24 20.30
CA LEU A 154 22.73 5.10 20.06
C LEU A 154 23.15 5.90 21.31
N SER A 155 22.19 6.42 22.09
CA SER A 155 22.48 7.14 23.34
C SER A 155 23.08 6.23 24.42
N TRP A 156 22.86 4.92 24.36
CA TRP A 156 23.48 3.92 25.23
C TRP A 156 24.85 3.43 24.70
N GLY A 157 25.31 3.97 23.57
CA GLY A 157 26.58 3.59 22.97
C GLY A 157 26.59 2.26 22.24
N TRP A 158 25.42 1.72 21.88
CA TRP A 158 25.35 0.47 21.11
C TRP A 158 25.93 0.68 19.71
N SER A 159 26.75 -0.28 19.27
CA SER A 159 27.25 -0.27 17.89
C SER A 159 26.12 -0.58 16.90
N ALA A 160 26.27 -0.13 15.65
CA ALA A 160 25.32 -0.45 14.57
C ALA A 160 25.15 -1.97 14.40
N ALA A 161 26.24 -2.74 14.50
CA ALA A 161 26.20 -4.20 14.39
C ALA A 161 25.37 -4.85 15.52
N ALA A 162 25.57 -4.40 16.77
CA ALA A 162 24.82 -4.93 17.92
C ALA A 162 23.33 -4.56 17.83
N THR A 163 23.03 -3.31 17.48
CA THR A 163 21.65 -2.83 17.34
C THR A 163 20.92 -3.56 16.22
N LEU A 164 21.49 -3.60 15.02
CA LEU A 164 20.86 -4.26 13.87
C LEU A 164 20.79 -5.78 14.08
N GLY A 165 21.72 -6.38 14.81
CA GLY A 165 21.66 -7.78 15.22
C GLY A 165 20.48 -8.08 16.17
N ALA A 166 20.28 -7.25 17.20
CA ALA A 166 19.13 -7.36 18.11
C ALA A 166 17.81 -7.17 17.36
N VAL A 167 17.76 -6.19 16.45
CA VAL A 167 16.59 -5.92 15.58
C VAL A 167 16.30 -7.11 14.66
N ALA A 168 17.30 -7.75 14.10
CA ALA A 168 17.14 -8.93 13.26
C ALA A 168 16.51 -10.10 14.05
N LEU A 169 17.02 -10.36 15.26
CA LEU A 169 16.45 -11.40 16.13
C LEU A 169 14.98 -11.11 16.50
N LEU A 170 14.69 -9.86 16.86
CA LEU A 170 13.32 -9.42 17.11
C LEU A 170 12.44 -9.60 15.88
N GLY A 171 12.94 -9.21 14.70
CA GLY A 171 12.19 -9.32 13.45
C GLY A 171 11.88 -10.77 13.07
N VAL A 172 12.84 -11.67 13.20
CA VAL A 172 12.62 -13.12 12.99
C VAL A 172 11.61 -13.67 14.01
N ALA A 173 11.71 -13.27 15.29
CA ALA A 173 10.76 -13.69 16.31
C ALA A 173 9.33 -13.20 16.00
N VAL A 174 9.15 -11.92 15.61
CA VAL A 174 7.85 -11.38 15.21
C VAL A 174 7.32 -12.11 13.99
N ALA A 175 8.17 -12.36 12.97
CA ALA A 175 7.78 -13.10 11.78
C ALA A 175 7.27 -14.52 12.13
N ALA A 176 7.97 -15.24 13.00
CA ALA A 176 7.60 -16.59 13.43
C ALA A 176 6.30 -16.60 14.24
N VAL A 177 6.13 -15.68 15.19
CA VAL A 177 4.95 -15.58 16.06
C VAL A 177 3.71 -15.17 15.28
N ALA A 178 3.84 -14.26 14.32
CA ALA A 178 2.71 -13.80 13.52
C ALA A 178 2.31 -14.76 12.39
N ALA A 179 3.20 -15.66 11.96
CA ALA A 179 2.97 -16.56 10.81
C ALA A 179 1.71 -17.45 10.95
N PRO A 180 1.43 -18.11 12.09
CA PRO A 180 0.23 -18.94 12.23
C PRO A 180 -1.08 -18.17 12.10
N ALA A 181 -1.05 -16.87 12.38
CA ALA A 181 -2.19 -15.98 12.38
C ALA A 181 -2.58 -15.45 10.98
N LEU A 182 -1.71 -15.63 9.98
CA LEU A 182 -2.01 -15.24 8.60
C LEU A 182 -3.12 -16.11 8.02
N LEU A 183 -3.94 -15.51 7.16
CA LEU A 183 -5.03 -16.20 6.48
C LEU A 183 -4.47 -17.32 5.58
N PRO A 184 -5.10 -18.51 5.61
CA PRO A 184 -4.73 -19.58 4.68
C PRO A 184 -5.03 -19.14 3.24
N LEU A 185 -4.36 -19.79 2.27
CA LEU A 185 -4.77 -19.68 0.86
C LEU A 185 -6.27 -19.98 0.81
N GLN A 186 -7.05 -19.02 0.38
CA GLN A 186 -8.39 -19.36 -0.11
C GLN A 186 -8.12 -20.20 -1.36
N GLY A 187 -8.31 -21.50 -1.25
CA GLY A 187 -8.37 -22.35 -2.42
C GLY A 187 -9.30 -21.67 -3.41
N ALA A 188 -9.00 -21.72 -4.69
CA ALA A 188 -9.99 -21.43 -5.71
C ALA A 188 -11.22 -22.25 -5.30
N HIS A 189 -12.20 -21.59 -4.68
CA HIS A 189 -13.47 -22.21 -4.45
C HIS A 189 -14.00 -22.54 -5.82
N THR A 190 -13.83 -23.80 -6.21
CA THR A 190 -14.84 -24.45 -7.01
C THR A 190 -16.13 -24.17 -6.27
N ALA A 191 -16.85 -23.15 -6.73
CA ALA A 191 -18.25 -23.00 -6.38
C ALA A 191 -18.84 -24.39 -6.56
N GLY A 192 -19.48 -24.90 -5.51
CA GLY A 192 -20.03 -26.24 -5.48
C GLY A 192 -20.89 -26.53 -6.71
N ALA A 193 -20.23 -27.04 -7.74
CA ALA A 193 -20.86 -27.89 -8.72
C ALA A 193 -20.88 -29.29 -8.07
N PRO A 194 -21.99 -29.99 -8.10
CA PRO A 194 -22.01 -31.40 -7.77
C PRO A 194 -20.93 -32.06 -8.64
N GLU A 195 -20.02 -32.84 -8.02
CA GLU A 195 -19.13 -33.69 -8.76
C GLU A 195 -20.00 -34.65 -9.58
N ASP A 196 -20.13 -34.36 -10.85
CA ASP A 196 -20.60 -35.33 -11.83
C ASP A 196 -19.37 -36.22 -12.13
N PRO A 197 -19.37 -37.52 -11.72
CA PRO A 197 -18.22 -38.39 -11.85
C PRO A 197 -17.82 -38.65 -13.31
N ASP A 198 -18.69 -38.35 -14.27
CA ASP A 198 -18.50 -38.60 -15.69
C ASP A 198 -18.21 -37.34 -16.53
N ALA A 199 -18.03 -36.17 -15.90
CA ALA A 199 -17.62 -35.00 -16.64
C ALA A 199 -16.15 -35.18 -17.11
N PRO A 200 -15.84 -35.03 -18.43
CA PRO A 200 -14.46 -35.08 -18.89
C PRO A 200 -13.62 -34.07 -18.13
N VAL A 201 -12.53 -34.53 -17.48
CA VAL A 201 -11.55 -33.65 -16.88
C VAL A 201 -10.99 -32.77 -17.99
N ALA A 202 -11.66 -31.65 -18.23
CA ALA A 202 -11.11 -30.61 -19.07
C ALA A 202 -9.80 -30.19 -18.41
N ALA A 203 -8.69 -30.55 -19.02
CA ALA A 203 -7.37 -30.09 -18.61
C ALA A 203 -7.50 -28.57 -18.44
N VAL A 204 -7.44 -28.10 -17.19
CA VAL A 204 -7.34 -26.68 -16.88
C VAL A 204 -5.96 -26.27 -17.36
N GLY A 205 -5.85 -26.11 -18.66
CA GLY A 205 -4.73 -25.47 -19.29
C GLY A 205 -4.57 -24.13 -18.61
N LYS A 206 -3.43 -23.90 -17.95
CA LYS A 206 -2.99 -22.59 -17.49
C LYS A 206 -2.94 -21.68 -18.73
N ALA A 207 -4.09 -21.18 -19.16
CA ALA A 207 -4.12 -20.14 -20.16
C ALA A 207 -3.30 -18.99 -19.57
N ARG A 208 -2.10 -18.78 -20.12
CA ARG A 208 -1.28 -17.58 -19.87
C ARG A 208 -2.09 -16.41 -20.43
N HIS A 209 -3.06 -15.94 -19.66
CA HIS A 209 -3.72 -14.69 -19.94
C HIS A 209 -2.64 -13.61 -19.80
N GLY A 210 -2.33 -12.94 -20.90
CA GLY A 210 -1.42 -11.79 -20.87
C GLY A 210 -1.88 -10.79 -19.80
N THR A 211 -0.95 -10.11 -19.15
CA THR A 211 -1.25 -9.14 -18.10
C THR A 211 -2.29 -8.13 -18.62
N PRO A 212 -3.45 -7.97 -17.96
CA PRO A 212 -4.48 -7.06 -18.44
C PRO A 212 -3.93 -5.64 -18.63
N ARG A 213 -4.33 -4.94 -19.69
CA ARG A 213 -3.91 -3.54 -19.95
C ARG A 213 -4.17 -2.62 -18.75
N ARG A 214 -5.18 -2.94 -17.95
CA ARG A 214 -5.51 -2.23 -16.72
C ARG A 214 -4.38 -2.28 -15.69
N ILE A 215 -3.70 -3.41 -15.53
CA ILE A 215 -2.57 -3.54 -14.57
C ILE A 215 -1.42 -2.63 -14.97
N TRP A 216 -1.11 -2.54 -16.25
CA TRP A 216 -0.10 -1.60 -16.74
C TRP A 216 -0.50 -0.13 -16.52
N GLY A 217 -1.78 0.20 -16.69
CA GLY A 217 -2.30 1.53 -16.35
C GLY A 217 -2.17 1.85 -14.85
N LEU A 218 -2.50 0.90 -13.97
CA LEU A 218 -2.30 1.04 -12.51
C LEU A 218 -0.82 1.18 -12.16
N ALA A 219 0.05 0.40 -12.80
CA ALA A 219 1.49 0.45 -12.59
C ALA A 219 2.10 1.79 -13.04
N THR A 220 1.65 2.33 -14.18
CA THR A 220 2.06 3.66 -14.64
C THR A 220 1.61 4.76 -13.67
N LEU A 221 0.37 4.68 -13.15
CA LEU A 221 -0.09 5.62 -12.12
C LEU A 221 0.70 5.48 -10.82
N ALA A 222 1.04 4.26 -10.41
CA ALA A 222 1.89 4.03 -9.25
C ALA A 222 3.28 4.65 -9.44
N LEU A 223 3.89 4.48 -10.63
CA LEU A 223 5.16 5.14 -10.99
C LEU A 223 5.06 6.65 -10.84
N MET A 224 4.02 7.27 -11.42
CA MET A 224 3.83 8.73 -11.37
C MET A 224 3.64 9.22 -9.93
N ILE A 225 2.77 8.58 -9.15
CA ILE A 225 2.46 9.00 -7.78
C ILE A 225 3.65 8.77 -6.83
N MET A 226 4.34 7.64 -6.96
CA MET A 226 5.51 7.36 -6.12
C MET A 226 6.72 8.20 -6.52
N LEU A 227 6.85 8.61 -7.79
CA LEU A 227 7.82 9.64 -8.19
C LEU A 227 7.51 10.98 -7.49
N CYS A 228 6.24 11.38 -7.41
CA CYS A 228 5.84 12.58 -6.67
C CYS A 228 6.22 12.49 -5.18
N GLU A 229 6.04 11.32 -4.56
CA GLU A 229 6.47 11.06 -3.18
C GLU A 229 8.00 11.14 -3.04
N GLY A 230 8.76 10.54 -3.98
CA GLY A 230 10.22 10.64 -4.04
C GLY A 230 10.70 12.09 -4.15
N VAL A 231 10.07 12.88 -5.02
CA VAL A 231 10.38 14.32 -5.14
C VAL A 231 10.16 15.05 -3.83
N ALA A 232 9.09 14.77 -3.09
CA ALA A 232 8.86 15.40 -1.79
C ALA A 232 9.94 15.03 -0.77
N ASN A 233 10.35 13.76 -0.72
CA ASN A 233 11.35 13.28 0.21
C ASN A 233 12.70 13.99 0.01
N ASP A 234 13.11 14.18 -1.24
CA ASP A 234 14.46 14.65 -1.55
C ASP A 234 14.53 16.16 -1.76
N TRP A 235 13.47 16.78 -2.28
CA TRP A 235 13.51 18.17 -2.75
C TRP A 235 12.71 19.16 -1.90
N SER A 236 11.84 18.72 -1.00
CA SER A 236 11.03 19.65 -0.20
C SER A 236 11.86 20.56 0.69
N THR A 237 12.84 20.00 1.39
CA THR A 237 13.79 20.76 2.23
C THR A 237 14.66 21.70 1.38
N LEU A 238 15.17 21.19 0.25
CA LEU A 238 16.00 21.98 -0.68
C LEU A 238 15.21 23.15 -1.27
N HIS A 239 13.94 22.96 -1.57
CA HIS A 239 13.06 24.01 -2.06
C HIS A 239 12.99 25.21 -1.10
N LEU A 240 12.66 24.97 0.19
CA LEU A 240 12.60 26.06 1.16
C LEU A 240 13.96 26.73 1.35
N ARG A 241 15.04 25.97 1.31
CA ARG A 241 16.39 26.46 1.52
C ARG A 241 16.87 27.32 0.33
N HIS A 242 16.71 26.83 -0.89
CA HIS A 242 17.28 27.46 -2.09
C HIS A 242 16.35 28.49 -2.74
N ALA A 243 15.02 28.25 -2.75
CA ALA A 243 14.08 29.16 -3.37
C ALA A 243 13.60 30.27 -2.41
N LEU A 244 13.53 29.99 -1.09
CA LEU A 244 12.99 30.93 -0.12
C LEU A 244 14.03 31.39 0.94
N GLY A 245 15.29 30.96 0.84
CA GLY A 245 16.36 31.35 1.76
C GLY A 245 16.14 30.91 3.21
N ALA A 246 15.34 29.86 3.45
CA ALA A 246 15.01 29.42 4.80
C ALA A 246 16.23 28.89 5.56
N PRO A 247 16.38 29.17 6.87
CA PRO A 247 17.38 28.52 7.70
C PRO A 247 17.23 26.99 7.68
N PRO A 248 18.33 26.20 7.88
CA PRO A 248 18.28 24.74 7.77
C PRO A 248 17.19 24.08 8.62
N ALA A 249 17.01 24.52 9.86
CA ALA A 249 15.97 23.98 10.76
C ALA A 249 14.55 24.26 10.24
N THR A 250 14.30 25.45 9.70
CA THR A 250 13.01 25.82 9.09
C THR A 250 12.79 25.09 7.78
N ALA A 251 13.83 24.90 6.97
CA ALA A 251 13.76 24.17 5.71
C ALA A 251 13.35 22.69 5.92
N ALA A 252 13.87 22.06 6.97
CA ALA A 252 13.50 20.69 7.32
C ALA A 252 12.01 20.53 7.65
N LEU A 253 11.31 21.61 8.05
CA LEU A 253 9.88 21.56 8.31
C LEU A 253 9.06 21.25 7.05
N ALA A 254 9.58 21.48 5.84
CA ALA A 254 8.87 21.13 4.61
C ALA A 254 8.64 19.63 4.49
N TYR A 255 9.71 18.85 4.67
CA TYR A 255 9.61 17.40 4.71
C TYR A 255 8.77 16.92 5.90
N GLY A 256 8.97 17.51 7.08
CA GLY A 256 8.19 17.19 8.28
C GLY A 256 6.69 17.42 8.07
N ALA A 257 6.29 18.53 7.48
CA ALA A 257 4.91 18.87 7.17
C ALA A 257 4.29 17.90 6.16
N PHE A 258 5.00 17.61 5.07
CA PHE A 258 4.61 16.63 4.07
C PHE A 258 4.39 15.23 4.70
N SER A 259 5.40 14.71 5.41
CA SER A 259 5.38 13.37 5.98
C SER A 259 4.32 13.21 7.07
N THR A 260 4.15 14.24 7.92
CA THR A 260 3.12 14.24 8.97
C THR A 260 1.72 14.23 8.35
N ALA A 261 1.47 15.11 7.38
CA ALA A 261 0.18 15.18 6.69
C ALA A 261 -0.14 13.87 5.94
N MET A 262 0.87 13.26 5.29
CA MET A 262 0.71 11.97 4.64
C MET A 262 0.36 10.87 5.64
N THR A 263 1.03 10.81 6.79
CA THR A 263 0.77 9.80 7.83
C THR A 263 -0.64 9.94 8.39
N ILE A 264 -1.06 11.16 8.75
CA ILE A 264 -2.43 11.44 9.22
C ILE A 264 -3.44 11.09 8.12
N GLY A 265 -3.17 11.49 6.88
CA GLY A 265 -4.03 11.19 5.74
C GLY A 265 -4.21 9.69 5.51
N ARG A 266 -3.15 8.89 5.63
CA ARG A 266 -3.22 7.41 5.55
C ARG A 266 -4.14 6.80 6.61
N LEU A 267 -4.15 7.34 7.83
CA LEU A 267 -5.05 6.88 8.90
C LEU A 267 -6.53 7.17 8.59
N LEU A 268 -6.81 8.22 7.83
CA LEU A 268 -8.16 8.66 7.48
C LEU A 268 -8.63 8.10 6.12
N ALA A 269 -7.71 7.78 5.21
CA ALA A 269 -7.99 7.44 3.81
C ALA A 269 -8.95 6.26 3.66
N ASP A 270 -8.88 5.24 4.52
CA ASP A 270 -9.78 4.09 4.47
C ASP A 270 -11.23 4.47 4.81
N ARG A 271 -11.43 5.42 5.75
CA ARG A 271 -12.78 5.95 6.05
C ARG A 271 -13.33 6.74 4.88
N VAL A 272 -12.48 7.55 4.24
CA VAL A 272 -12.86 8.32 3.04
C VAL A 272 -13.16 7.36 1.88
N ALA A 273 -12.33 6.34 1.67
CA ALA A 273 -12.54 5.33 0.63
C ALA A 273 -13.84 4.52 0.86
N ALA A 274 -14.14 4.16 2.11
CA ALA A 274 -15.38 3.46 2.44
C ALA A 274 -16.63 4.30 2.16
N ARG A 275 -16.55 5.64 2.34
CA ARG A 275 -17.70 6.54 2.14
C ARG A 275 -17.85 7.01 0.69
N PHE A 276 -16.76 7.32 0.02
CA PHE A 276 -16.76 7.97 -1.29
C PHE A 276 -16.20 7.10 -2.42
N GLY A 277 -15.63 5.95 -2.08
CA GLY A 277 -15.01 5.01 -3.02
C GLY A 277 -13.56 5.35 -3.38
N SER A 278 -12.82 4.33 -3.84
CA SER A 278 -11.40 4.43 -4.21
C SER A 278 -11.13 5.44 -5.33
N VAL A 279 -12.07 5.57 -6.29
CA VAL A 279 -11.97 6.55 -7.39
C VAL A 279 -11.96 7.98 -6.86
N ALA A 280 -12.78 8.28 -5.86
CA ALA A 280 -12.84 9.61 -5.25
C ALA A 280 -11.54 9.91 -4.49
N VAL A 281 -11.00 8.93 -3.74
CA VAL A 281 -9.73 9.08 -3.02
C VAL A 281 -8.59 9.42 -3.99
N LEU A 282 -8.45 8.67 -5.09
CA LEU A 282 -7.39 8.95 -6.06
C LEU A 282 -7.63 10.28 -6.77
N ARG A 283 -8.86 10.55 -7.24
CA ARG A 283 -9.18 11.77 -7.98
C ARG A 283 -8.95 13.02 -7.15
N TYR A 284 -9.63 13.12 -6.02
CA TYR A 284 -9.57 14.33 -5.19
C TYR A 284 -8.26 14.42 -4.42
N GLY A 285 -7.68 13.28 -4.03
CA GLY A 285 -6.35 13.23 -3.42
C GLY A 285 -5.27 13.76 -4.37
N ALA A 286 -5.21 13.24 -5.58
CA ALA A 286 -4.26 13.71 -6.58
C ALA A 286 -4.51 15.18 -7.00
N SER A 287 -5.79 15.62 -7.09
CA SER A 287 -6.11 17.03 -7.32
C SER A 287 -5.62 17.93 -6.19
N ALA A 288 -5.83 17.54 -4.94
CA ALA A 288 -5.34 18.28 -3.77
C ALA A 288 -3.79 18.31 -3.76
N ALA A 289 -3.15 17.21 -4.13
CA ALA A 289 -1.70 17.15 -4.27
C ALA A 289 -1.20 18.10 -5.35
N ALA A 290 -1.83 18.12 -6.53
CA ALA A 290 -1.49 19.05 -7.60
C ALA A 290 -1.59 20.52 -7.15
N LEU A 291 -2.70 20.87 -6.49
CA LEU A 291 -2.91 22.22 -5.95
C LEU A 291 -1.88 22.56 -4.86
N GLY A 292 -1.61 21.62 -3.94
CA GLY A 292 -0.64 21.82 -2.87
C GLY A 292 0.77 22.06 -3.40
N LEU A 293 1.22 21.22 -4.34
CA LEU A 293 2.55 21.36 -4.92
C LEU A 293 2.67 22.62 -5.80
N THR A 294 1.61 22.98 -6.53
CA THR A 294 1.56 24.26 -7.28
C THR A 294 1.66 25.45 -6.34
N ALA A 295 0.92 25.44 -5.22
CA ALA A 295 1.01 26.48 -4.20
C ALA A 295 2.40 26.55 -3.57
N ALA A 296 3.04 25.42 -3.27
CA ALA A 296 4.43 25.40 -2.81
C ALA A 296 5.39 25.95 -3.84
N SER A 297 5.29 25.52 -5.10
CA SER A 297 6.15 25.93 -6.22
C SER A 297 6.12 27.44 -6.47
N LEU A 298 4.92 28.04 -6.45
CA LEU A 298 4.72 29.46 -6.74
C LEU A 298 4.80 30.34 -5.49
N SER A 299 5.08 29.77 -4.32
CA SER A 299 5.09 30.54 -3.09
C SER A 299 6.32 31.44 -3.00
N SER A 300 6.10 32.68 -2.50
CA SER A 300 7.15 33.63 -2.13
C SER A 300 7.38 33.68 -0.61
N SER A 301 6.67 32.88 0.17
CA SER A 301 6.76 32.88 1.63
C SER A 301 6.84 31.46 2.20
N ILE A 302 7.60 31.29 3.29
CA ILE A 302 7.79 30.01 3.99
C ILE A 302 6.45 29.43 4.46
N PRO A 303 5.54 30.18 5.12
CA PRO A 303 4.26 29.63 5.56
C PRO A 303 3.41 29.09 4.43
N MET A 304 3.35 29.78 3.31
CA MET A 304 2.59 29.32 2.12
C MET A 304 3.22 28.04 1.53
N ALA A 305 4.55 27.98 1.43
CA ALA A 305 5.25 26.77 0.97
C ALA A 305 4.98 25.59 1.88
N LEU A 306 5.04 25.77 3.21
CA LEU A 306 4.73 24.72 4.19
C LEU A 306 3.28 24.22 4.06
N THR A 307 2.33 25.15 3.89
CA THR A 307 0.92 24.81 3.63
C THR A 307 0.79 23.98 2.35
N GLY A 308 1.49 24.38 1.28
CA GLY A 308 1.53 23.65 0.02
C GLY A 308 2.08 22.21 0.19
N TRP A 309 3.22 22.06 0.87
CA TRP A 309 3.80 20.73 1.16
C TRP A 309 2.90 19.88 2.06
N THR A 310 2.22 20.48 3.04
CA THR A 310 1.21 19.80 3.87
C THR A 310 0.06 19.27 3.01
N LEU A 311 -0.51 20.11 2.17
CA LEU A 311 -1.62 19.72 1.27
C LEU A 311 -1.18 18.66 0.26
N PHE A 312 0.06 18.74 -0.24
CA PHE A 312 0.65 17.73 -1.12
C PHE A 312 0.72 16.37 -0.45
N GLY A 313 1.25 16.30 0.78
CA GLY A 313 1.32 15.07 1.55
C GLY A 313 -0.05 14.48 1.89
N ALA A 314 -0.99 15.31 2.33
CA ALA A 314 -2.37 14.90 2.59
C ALA A 314 -3.04 14.34 1.32
N GLY A 315 -2.83 15.00 0.18
CA GLY A 315 -3.39 14.58 -1.12
C GLY A 315 -2.86 13.24 -1.61
N LEU A 316 -1.55 12.99 -1.48
CA LEU A 316 -0.94 11.73 -1.92
C LEU A 316 -1.26 10.54 -1.00
N SER A 317 -1.64 10.80 0.25
CA SER A 317 -1.69 9.81 1.33
C SER A 317 -2.49 8.54 1.03
N GLY A 318 -3.60 8.66 0.32
CA GLY A 318 -4.47 7.54 -0.04
C GLY A 318 -4.19 6.95 -1.43
N CYS A 319 -3.41 7.62 -2.27
CA CYS A 319 -3.30 7.25 -3.69
C CYS A 319 -2.64 5.88 -3.90
N VAL A 320 -1.46 5.64 -3.33
CA VAL A 320 -0.72 4.38 -3.48
C VAL A 320 -1.49 3.19 -2.91
N PRO A 321 -2.04 3.25 -1.67
CA PRO A 321 -2.82 2.15 -1.12
C PRO A 321 -4.01 1.73 -2.01
N GLN A 322 -4.71 2.69 -2.62
CA GLN A 322 -5.82 2.39 -3.52
C GLN A 322 -5.37 1.73 -4.84
N LEU A 323 -4.19 2.10 -5.36
CA LEU A 323 -3.62 1.47 -6.55
C LEU A 323 -3.22 0.02 -6.27
N PHE A 324 -2.60 -0.25 -5.12
CA PHE A 324 -2.22 -1.61 -4.71
C PHE A 324 -3.45 -2.48 -4.45
N SER A 325 -4.44 -1.94 -3.74
CA SER A 325 -5.72 -2.62 -3.55
C SER A 325 -6.38 -2.98 -4.89
N ALA A 326 -6.46 -2.03 -5.81
CA ALA A 326 -7.04 -2.26 -7.14
C ALA A 326 -6.27 -3.30 -7.97
N ALA A 327 -4.93 -3.33 -7.87
CA ALA A 327 -4.10 -4.33 -8.54
C ALA A 327 -4.35 -5.74 -8.01
N GLY A 328 -4.40 -5.89 -6.69
CA GLY A 328 -4.66 -7.17 -6.04
C GLY A 328 -6.08 -7.68 -6.25
N HIS A 329 -7.07 -6.79 -6.38
CA HIS A 329 -8.45 -7.17 -6.64
C HIS A 329 -8.73 -7.47 -8.13
N ALA A 330 -7.85 -7.08 -9.05
CA ALA A 330 -8.08 -7.26 -10.49
C ALA A 330 -8.18 -8.74 -10.92
N ASP A 331 -7.37 -9.60 -10.30
CA ASP A 331 -7.40 -11.05 -10.50
C ASP A 331 -6.97 -11.73 -9.19
N PRO A 332 -7.88 -12.42 -8.49
CA PRO A 332 -7.55 -13.14 -7.27
C PRO A 332 -6.47 -14.21 -7.41
N ALA A 333 -6.40 -14.88 -8.58
CA ALA A 333 -5.44 -15.95 -8.85
C ALA A 333 -4.01 -15.41 -9.13
N ALA A 334 -3.90 -14.14 -9.53
CA ALA A 334 -2.64 -13.48 -9.87
C ALA A 334 -2.41 -12.22 -9.02
N ALA A 335 -2.98 -12.17 -7.81
CA ALA A 335 -2.92 -10.99 -6.95
C ALA A 335 -1.48 -10.59 -6.59
N GLY A 336 -0.63 -11.56 -6.24
CA GLY A 336 0.78 -11.32 -5.94
C GLY A 336 1.55 -10.77 -7.13
N ALA A 337 1.39 -11.37 -8.32
CA ALA A 337 2.02 -10.90 -9.55
C ALA A 337 1.53 -9.51 -9.97
N ASN A 338 0.25 -9.20 -9.79
CA ASN A 338 -0.32 -7.90 -10.13
C ASN A 338 0.18 -6.80 -9.16
N VAL A 339 0.17 -7.07 -7.86
CA VAL A 339 0.73 -6.16 -6.85
C VAL A 339 2.23 -5.96 -7.10
N SER A 340 2.97 -7.03 -7.40
CA SER A 340 4.40 -6.98 -7.76
C SER A 340 4.69 -6.01 -8.92
N ARG A 341 3.91 -6.09 -10.00
CA ARG A 341 4.10 -5.21 -11.18
C ARG A 341 3.83 -3.75 -10.83
N VAL A 342 2.75 -3.50 -10.09
CA VAL A 342 2.36 -2.14 -9.70
C VAL A 342 3.35 -1.56 -8.69
N ALA A 343 3.75 -2.33 -7.68
CA ALA A 343 4.76 -1.93 -6.71
C ALA A 343 6.13 -1.72 -7.37
N GLY A 344 6.57 -2.66 -8.20
CA GLY A 344 7.88 -2.56 -8.87
C GLY A 344 8.00 -1.31 -9.73
N LEU A 345 6.99 -0.99 -10.57
CA LEU A 345 6.98 0.25 -11.33
C LEU A 345 6.89 1.48 -10.42
N GLY A 346 6.09 1.42 -9.37
CA GLY A 346 5.99 2.48 -8.38
C GLY A 346 7.34 2.80 -7.73
N TYR A 347 8.08 1.78 -7.30
CA TYR A 347 9.42 1.97 -6.73
C TYR A 347 10.42 2.55 -7.73
N LEU A 348 10.36 2.16 -9.01
CA LEU A 348 11.17 2.83 -10.04
C LEU A 348 10.82 4.31 -10.13
N GLY A 349 9.55 4.68 -10.01
CA GLY A 349 9.13 6.07 -9.94
C GLY A 349 9.76 6.79 -8.74
N MET A 350 9.68 6.20 -7.55
CA MET A 350 10.25 6.80 -6.34
C MET A 350 11.77 7.03 -6.48
N LEU A 351 12.51 6.08 -7.02
CA LEU A 351 13.95 6.19 -7.25
C LEU A 351 14.28 7.18 -8.39
N ALA A 352 13.37 7.37 -9.33
CA ALA A 352 13.56 8.30 -10.43
C ALA A 352 13.40 9.77 -10.01
N GLY A 353 12.76 10.05 -8.87
CA GLY A 353 12.53 11.43 -8.39
C GLY A 353 13.79 12.30 -8.42
N PRO A 354 14.86 11.96 -7.69
CA PRO A 354 16.12 12.70 -7.73
C PRO A 354 16.76 12.76 -9.13
N THR A 355 16.74 11.63 -9.85
CA THR A 355 17.39 11.48 -11.16
C THR A 355 16.70 12.28 -12.25
N VAL A 356 15.39 12.53 -12.14
CA VAL A 356 14.63 13.33 -13.11
C VAL A 356 14.68 14.81 -12.75
N ILE A 357 14.49 15.15 -11.47
CA ILE A 357 14.47 16.57 -11.04
C ILE A 357 15.86 17.19 -11.09
N GLY A 358 16.92 16.45 -10.69
CA GLY A 358 18.29 16.96 -10.66
C GLY A 358 18.72 17.63 -11.97
N PRO A 359 18.75 16.92 -13.11
CA PRO A 359 19.10 17.52 -14.41
C PRO A 359 18.18 18.66 -14.86
N LEU A 360 16.90 18.62 -14.49
CA LEU A 360 16.00 19.72 -14.81
C LEU A 360 16.39 21.02 -14.11
N THR A 361 17.03 20.95 -12.94
CA THR A 361 17.51 22.16 -12.25
C THR A 361 18.68 22.86 -12.94
N GLU A 362 19.35 22.19 -13.87
CA GLU A 362 20.40 22.81 -14.70
C GLU A 362 19.83 23.73 -15.80
N VAL A 363 18.58 23.46 -16.22
CA VAL A 363 17.94 24.20 -17.32
C VAL A 363 16.82 25.13 -16.84
N MET A 364 16.32 24.95 -15.62
CA MET A 364 15.27 25.80 -15.06
C MET A 364 15.36 25.88 -13.52
N PRO A 365 14.85 26.95 -12.89
CA PRO A 365 14.81 27.07 -11.43
C PRO A 365 14.09 25.89 -10.78
N LEU A 366 14.59 25.42 -9.60
CA LEU A 366 14.07 24.26 -8.87
C LEU A 366 12.55 24.27 -8.68
N HIS A 367 11.97 25.43 -8.32
CA HIS A 367 10.53 25.53 -8.10
C HIS A 367 9.70 25.26 -9.37
N LEU A 368 10.23 25.51 -10.56
CA LEU A 368 9.56 25.21 -11.83
C LEU A 368 9.62 23.74 -12.20
N THR A 369 10.64 22.99 -11.74
CA THR A 369 10.74 21.56 -12.00
C THR A 369 9.57 20.77 -11.36
N PHE A 370 8.95 21.32 -10.32
CA PHE A 370 7.81 20.70 -9.64
C PHE A 370 6.53 20.67 -10.47
N PHE A 371 6.46 21.41 -11.60
CA PHE A 371 5.32 21.26 -12.51
C PHE A 371 5.28 19.91 -13.21
N LEU A 372 6.39 19.15 -13.27
CA LEU A 372 6.38 17.77 -13.73
C LEU A 372 5.56 16.85 -12.80
N PRO A 373 5.85 16.75 -11.48
CA PRO A 373 4.99 15.99 -10.57
C PRO A 373 3.57 16.57 -10.44
N VAL A 374 3.37 17.88 -10.60
CA VAL A 374 2.02 18.47 -10.71
C VAL A 374 1.25 17.87 -11.89
N ALA A 375 1.88 17.79 -13.06
CA ALA A 375 1.27 17.19 -14.25
C ALA A 375 0.93 15.70 -14.00
N PHE A 376 1.80 14.94 -13.31
CA PHE A 376 1.52 13.55 -12.94
C PHE A 376 0.32 13.43 -12.00
N CYS A 377 0.19 14.31 -11.03
CA CYS A 377 -0.99 14.35 -10.15
C CYS A 377 -2.26 14.67 -10.95
N ILE A 378 -2.22 15.61 -11.92
CA ILE A 378 -3.34 15.93 -12.79
C ILE A 378 -3.74 14.71 -13.64
N VAL A 379 -2.79 14.02 -14.25
CA VAL A 379 -3.04 12.79 -15.02
C VAL A 379 -3.67 11.73 -14.13
N ALA A 380 -3.17 11.52 -12.91
CA ALA A 380 -3.75 10.57 -11.97
C ALA A 380 -5.19 10.93 -11.58
N ALA A 381 -5.47 12.20 -11.33
CA ALA A 381 -6.82 12.68 -11.04
C ALA A 381 -7.77 12.45 -12.22
N ALA A 382 -7.35 12.78 -13.44
CA ALA A 382 -8.14 12.62 -14.66
C ALA A 382 -8.44 11.15 -14.96
N THR A 383 -7.45 10.27 -14.78
CA THR A 383 -7.54 8.83 -15.08
C THR A 383 -7.99 7.97 -13.90
N ALA A 384 -8.37 8.55 -12.77
CA ALA A 384 -8.78 7.84 -11.56
C ALA A 384 -9.92 6.83 -11.79
N GLY A 385 -10.69 6.99 -12.86
CA GLY A 385 -11.72 6.03 -13.29
C GLY A 385 -11.21 4.60 -13.54
N ILE A 386 -9.89 4.40 -13.73
CA ILE A 386 -9.27 3.07 -13.87
C ILE A 386 -9.48 2.19 -12.62
N LEU A 387 -9.71 2.81 -11.44
CA LEU A 387 -10.01 2.09 -10.20
C LEU A 387 -11.44 1.51 -10.17
N ARG A 388 -12.34 1.90 -11.07
CA ARG A 388 -13.69 1.36 -11.10
C ARG A 388 -13.64 -0.15 -11.32
N TRP A 389 -14.21 -0.90 -10.39
CA TRP A 389 -14.46 -2.31 -10.60
C TRP A 389 -15.59 -2.45 -11.62
N LYS A 390 -15.31 -2.94 -12.82
CA LYS A 390 -16.33 -3.54 -13.64
C LYS A 390 -16.54 -4.94 -13.07
N ALA A 391 -17.64 -5.18 -12.37
CA ALA A 391 -18.12 -6.54 -12.21
C ALA A 391 -18.12 -7.15 -13.61
N VAL A 392 -17.50 -8.31 -13.75
CA VAL A 392 -17.59 -9.07 -15.01
C VAL A 392 -19.05 -9.42 -15.18
N GLU A 393 -19.76 -8.65 -15.98
CA GLU A 393 -21.03 -9.06 -16.59
C GLU A 393 -20.67 -10.19 -17.56
N GLY A 394 -20.64 -11.42 -17.05
CA GLY A 394 -20.21 -12.55 -17.87
C GLY A 394 -20.29 -13.89 -17.16
N SER A 395 -21.22 -14.07 -16.23
CA SER A 395 -21.86 -15.35 -16.04
C SER A 395 -23.33 -15.12 -16.36
N GLY A 396 -23.72 -15.46 -17.58
CA GLY A 396 -25.09 -15.63 -17.95
C GLY A 396 -25.73 -16.71 -17.08
N VAL A 397 -26.03 -16.35 -15.85
CA VAL A 397 -27.08 -17.02 -15.12
C VAL A 397 -28.33 -16.59 -15.83
N LEU A 398 -28.76 -17.45 -16.76
CA LEU A 398 -30.09 -17.50 -17.29
C LEU A 398 -31.06 -17.11 -16.17
N ARG A 399 -31.71 -15.94 -16.30
CA ARG A 399 -32.95 -15.73 -15.63
C ARG A 399 -33.89 -16.82 -16.21
N GLY A 400 -33.90 -17.97 -15.54
CA GLY A 400 -34.94 -18.94 -15.74
C GLY A 400 -36.27 -18.21 -15.55
N PRO A 401 -37.29 -18.53 -16.35
CA PRO A 401 -38.61 -17.93 -16.18
C PRO A 401 -39.01 -18.11 -14.72
N LEU A 402 -39.55 -17.05 -14.14
CA LEU A 402 -40.17 -17.07 -12.82
C LEU A 402 -41.09 -18.29 -12.79
N LEU A 403 -40.66 -19.38 -12.18
CA LEU A 403 -41.56 -20.48 -11.85
C LEU A 403 -42.63 -19.86 -10.97
N GLU A 404 -43.84 -19.74 -11.58
CA GLU A 404 -45.06 -19.53 -10.84
C GLU A 404 -45.07 -20.50 -9.66
N ARG A 405 -45.06 -19.97 -8.46
CA ARG A 405 -45.25 -20.77 -7.25
C ARG A 405 -46.67 -21.29 -7.29
N PRO A 406 -46.92 -22.61 -7.34
CA PRO A 406 -48.26 -23.13 -7.21
C PRO A 406 -48.81 -22.79 -5.83
N GLY A 407 -49.94 -22.11 -5.78
CA GLY A 407 -50.95 -22.15 -4.75
C GLY A 407 -50.47 -22.15 -3.28
N MET A 408 -50.25 -20.98 -2.70
CA MET A 408 -50.54 -20.77 -1.29
C MET A 408 -51.92 -20.12 -1.21
N GLU A 409 -52.96 -20.94 -0.98
CA GLU A 409 -54.26 -20.48 -0.56
C GLU A 409 -54.10 -19.62 0.70
N ARG A 410 -54.54 -18.38 0.61
CA ARG A 410 -54.69 -17.50 1.77
C ARG A 410 -55.87 -17.98 2.58
N PRO A 411 -55.76 -18.21 3.89
CA PRO A 411 -56.93 -18.43 4.72
C PRO A 411 -57.81 -17.20 4.67
N GLY A 412 -59.08 -17.41 4.34
CA GLY A 412 -60.08 -16.36 4.19
C GLY A 412 -60.31 -15.57 5.47
N MET A 413 -60.06 -14.28 5.44
CA MET A 413 -60.61 -13.35 6.43
C MET A 413 -62.09 -13.16 6.09
N GLY A 414 -62.93 -13.78 6.87
CA GLY A 414 -64.39 -13.54 6.83
C GLY A 414 -64.72 -12.08 7.14
N ARG A 415 -65.38 -11.42 6.23
CA ARG A 415 -66.03 -10.13 6.45
C ARG A 415 -67.22 -10.33 7.42
N PRO A 416 -67.37 -9.53 8.50
CA PRO A 416 -68.63 -9.54 9.27
C PRO A 416 -69.72 -8.94 8.42
N GLY A 417 -70.82 -9.76 8.18
CA GLY A 417 -71.98 -9.34 7.51
C GLY A 417 -72.77 -8.30 8.32
N MET A 418 -73.10 -7.18 7.69
CA MET A 418 -74.09 -6.24 8.15
C MET A 418 -75.50 -6.91 8.05
N GLY A 419 -75.97 -7.42 9.18
CA GLY A 419 -77.42 -7.82 9.32
C GLY A 419 -78.29 -6.59 9.42
N ARG A 420 -79.28 -6.48 8.50
CA ARG A 420 -80.40 -5.53 8.57
C ARG A 420 -81.24 -5.91 9.79
N MET A 421 -81.51 -4.91 10.65
CA MET A 421 -82.56 -4.95 11.65
C MET A 421 -83.95 -4.97 10.92
N SER A 422 -84.76 -5.97 11.21
CA SER A 422 -86.16 -6.00 11.02
C SER A 422 -86.87 -5.85 12.36
N GLU A 423 -87.67 -4.78 12.47
CA GLU A 423 -88.66 -4.56 13.52
C GLU A 423 -89.66 -5.68 13.58
N ARG A 424 -89.95 -6.18 14.75
CA ARG A 424 -91.29 -6.48 15.34
C ARG A 424 -91.12 -7.40 16.56
N ASP A 425 -91.87 -6.99 17.48
CA ASP A 425 -92.85 -7.33 18.51
C ASP A 425 -92.17 -7.34 19.91
N VAL A 426 -92.51 -6.40 20.78
CA VAL A 426 -93.65 -6.19 21.67
C VAL A 426 -94.05 -7.48 22.46
N ASP A 427 -93.99 -7.28 23.73
CA ASP A 427 -94.73 -7.88 24.86
C ASP A 427 -94.04 -8.89 25.77
N ALA A 428 -94.19 -8.53 27.04
CA ALA A 428 -94.41 -9.32 28.23
C ALA A 428 -93.24 -9.89 29.04
N GLY A 429 -93.10 -9.38 30.24
CA GLY A 429 -92.55 -10.06 31.34
C GLY A 429 -91.64 -9.15 32.23
#